data_8bbe636c835734714f304308151e18b1
#
_entry.id   8bbe636c835734714f304308151e18b1
#
_cell.length_a   1.000
_cell.length_b   1.000
_cell.length_c   1.000
_cell.angle_alpha   90.00
_cell.angle_beta   90.00
_cell.angle_gamma   90.00
#
_symmetry.space_group_name_H-M   'P 1'
#
loop_
_entity.id
_entity.type
_entity.pdbx_description
1 polymer ?
#
loop_
_entity_poly.entity_id
_entity_poly.type
_entity_poly.pdbx_seq_one_letter_code
_entity_poly.pdbx_strand_id
1 'polypeptide(L)'
;IQNYMSCVKFQGKIGAVTVGKAPTTASVEATLDIEMVAGLAPGSNIVVYQTDVNAAQTLADAWTLINNELQQIINDNTKNSGGNIVSFSLGSAEAFLSNDEIKALDQSFEILEKTEHLTVFVDSGDCAAFADGTYNSLSVSYPASDPYVVSVGGTILGAGSSGRSVEFAWSDGSNHKSCENGWGTGGGVSGLFKQPDWQTGAGVKNQYSRGMRQVPDVSGIALGLQLYYSGKWYTINGTSGTTPIWAAGMALVNEGLIQQAGVYGYGPSLFYVIANNSNGKHPYYDITDGDNLYYKAAKGWDYPTGLGTPNMVDFYNVLYALATQH
;
A
#
# COMPACT_ATOMS: atom_id res chain seq x y z
N ILE A 1 -5.50 -15.97 -14.75
CA ILE A 1 -6.29 -15.79 -13.52
C ILE A 1 -7.10 -17.05 -13.17
N GLN A 2 -7.96 -17.62 -14.05
CA GLN A 2 -8.85 -18.75 -13.68
C GLN A 2 -8.12 -19.96 -13.10
N ASN A 3 -6.95 -20.34 -13.64
CA ASN A 3 -6.17 -21.46 -13.12
C ASN A 3 -5.64 -21.15 -11.70
N TYR A 4 -5.21 -19.92 -11.45
CA TYR A 4 -4.80 -19.47 -10.13
C TYR A 4 -5.97 -19.51 -9.13
N MET A 5 -7.13 -18.97 -9.51
CA MET A 5 -8.35 -19.00 -8.69
C MET A 5 -8.75 -20.41 -8.27
N SER A 6 -8.63 -21.38 -9.20
CA SER A 6 -8.89 -22.78 -8.89
C SER A 6 -7.88 -23.35 -7.88
N CYS A 7 -6.61 -22.96 -8.02
CA CYS A 7 -5.53 -23.39 -7.12
C CYS A 7 -5.74 -22.90 -5.69
N VAL A 8 -6.07 -21.63 -5.51
CA VAL A 8 -6.30 -21.00 -4.19
C VAL A 8 -7.71 -21.21 -3.64
N LYS A 9 -8.57 -21.95 -4.38
CA LYS A 9 -9.97 -22.19 -4.03
C LYS A 9 -10.77 -20.91 -3.80
N PHE A 10 -10.56 -19.93 -4.66
CA PHE A 10 -11.27 -18.66 -4.60
C PHE A 10 -12.79 -18.86 -4.72
N GLN A 11 -13.54 -18.25 -3.82
CA GLN A 11 -15.00 -18.39 -3.68
C GLN A 11 -15.75 -17.08 -3.93
N GLY A 12 -15.01 -15.96 -3.98
CA GLY A 12 -15.55 -14.63 -4.23
C GLY A 12 -15.95 -14.43 -5.71
N LYS A 13 -16.22 -13.19 -6.02
CA LYS A 13 -16.51 -12.77 -7.41
C LYS A 13 -15.44 -11.80 -7.89
N ILE A 14 -15.09 -11.90 -9.16
CA ILE A 14 -14.23 -10.93 -9.84
C ILE A 14 -15.07 -10.22 -10.88
N GLY A 15 -15.16 -8.90 -10.76
CA GLY A 15 -15.79 -8.01 -11.73
C GLY A 15 -14.78 -7.01 -12.29
N ALA A 16 -15.10 -6.42 -13.43
CA ALA A 16 -14.34 -5.31 -13.98
C ALA A 16 -15.26 -4.17 -14.37
N VAL A 17 -14.83 -2.96 -14.06
CA VAL A 17 -15.45 -1.69 -14.46
C VAL A 17 -14.47 -0.98 -15.38
N THR A 18 -14.87 -0.76 -16.62
CA THR A 18 -14.04 -0.02 -17.59
C THR A 18 -14.41 1.46 -17.53
N VAL A 19 -13.42 2.29 -17.29
CA VAL A 19 -13.55 3.75 -17.30
C VAL A 19 -12.88 4.29 -18.57
N GLY A 20 -13.67 4.87 -19.45
CA GLY A 20 -13.18 5.30 -20.77
C GLY A 20 -12.89 4.13 -21.71
N LYS A 21 -11.65 3.98 -22.14
CA LYS A 21 -11.24 2.95 -23.10
C LYS A 21 -10.71 1.70 -22.40
N ALA A 22 -11.21 0.53 -22.79
CA ALA A 22 -10.74 -0.75 -22.25
C ALA A 22 -9.28 -1.02 -22.66
N PRO A 23 -8.45 -1.54 -21.73
CA PRO A 23 -7.11 -2.00 -22.07
C PRO A 23 -7.19 -3.17 -23.07
N THR A 24 -6.25 -3.21 -24.01
CA THR A 24 -6.19 -4.24 -25.07
C THR A 24 -5.32 -5.44 -24.68
N THR A 25 -4.53 -5.32 -23.64
CA THR A 25 -3.62 -6.35 -23.13
C THR A 25 -3.81 -6.55 -21.64
N ALA A 26 -3.61 -7.78 -21.18
CA ALA A 26 -3.61 -8.07 -19.74
C ALA A 26 -2.39 -7.40 -19.07
N SER A 27 -2.62 -6.74 -17.95
CA SER A 27 -1.56 -6.18 -17.13
C SER A 27 -0.97 -7.24 -16.20
N VAL A 28 0.36 -7.28 -16.11
CA VAL A 28 1.08 -8.09 -15.12
C VAL A 28 0.74 -7.56 -13.72
N GLU A 29 0.77 -6.23 -13.54
CA GLU A 29 0.47 -5.56 -12.28
C GLU A 29 -0.94 -5.89 -11.77
N ALA A 30 -1.98 -5.66 -12.58
CA ALA A 30 -3.34 -5.97 -12.18
C ALA A 30 -3.55 -7.47 -11.91
N THR A 31 -2.80 -8.34 -12.60
CA THR A 31 -2.86 -9.79 -12.34
C THR A 31 -2.25 -10.10 -10.96
N LEU A 32 -1.12 -9.47 -10.62
CA LEU A 32 -0.49 -9.60 -9.31
C LEU A 32 -1.44 -9.18 -8.19
N ASP A 33 -2.03 -7.98 -8.29
CA ASP A 33 -2.94 -7.44 -7.28
C ASP A 33 -4.12 -8.38 -7.03
N ILE A 34 -4.75 -8.83 -8.10
CA ILE A 34 -5.88 -9.77 -8.03
C ILE A 34 -5.46 -11.10 -7.36
N GLU A 35 -4.31 -11.65 -7.76
CA GLU A 35 -3.83 -12.94 -7.24
C GLU A 35 -3.44 -12.86 -5.77
N MET A 36 -2.79 -11.79 -5.33
CA MET A 36 -2.46 -11.58 -3.91
C MET A 36 -3.73 -11.49 -3.06
N VAL A 37 -4.72 -10.69 -3.48
CA VAL A 37 -5.99 -10.60 -2.75
C VAL A 37 -6.72 -11.95 -2.73
N ALA A 38 -6.84 -12.60 -3.88
CA ALA A 38 -7.57 -13.87 -3.99
C ALA A 38 -6.91 -15.01 -3.21
N GLY A 39 -5.58 -15.02 -3.12
CA GLY A 39 -4.83 -16.02 -2.38
C GLY A 39 -4.97 -15.88 -0.85
N LEU A 40 -5.07 -14.66 -0.35
CA LEU A 40 -5.10 -14.36 1.08
C LEU A 40 -6.53 -14.19 1.63
N ALA A 41 -7.43 -13.64 0.82
CA ALA A 41 -8.84 -13.44 1.18
C ALA A 41 -9.77 -14.09 0.13
N PRO A 42 -9.80 -15.42 0.03
CA PRO A 42 -10.46 -16.14 -1.07
C PRO A 42 -11.98 -15.99 -1.10
N GLY A 43 -12.60 -15.47 -0.04
CA GLY A 43 -14.02 -15.14 0.01
C GLY A 43 -14.36 -13.72 -0.47
N SER A 44 -13.37 -12.88 -0.74
CA SER A 44 -13.58 -11.47 -1.10
C SER A 44 -14.19 -11.31 -2.49
N ASN A 45 -15.02 -10.26 -2.64
CA ASN A 45 -15.40 -9.79 -3.97
C ASN A 45 -14.36 -8.77 -4.45
N ILE A 46 -13.83 -8.97 -5.64
CA ILE A 46 -12.80 -8.12 -6.25
C ILE A 46 -13.44 -7.38 -7.43
N VAL A 47 -13.33 -6.06 -7.43
CA VAL A 47 -13.74 -5.21 -8.56
C VAL A 47 -12.51 -4.51 -9.11
N VAL A 48 -12.20 -4.78 -10.35
CA VAL A 48 -11.07 -4.17 -11.05
C VAL A 48 -11.57 -2.96 -11.84
N TYR A 49 -11.16 -1.77 -11.41
CA TYR A 49 -11.35 -0.56 -12.21
C TYR A 49 -10.19 -0.47 -13.19
N GLN A 50 -10.49 -0.27 -14.46
CA GLN A 50 -9.48 -0.35 -15.51
C GLN A 50 -9.70 0.68 -16.61
N THR A 51 -8.59 1.24 -17.09
CA THR A 51 -8.54 2.10 -18.28
C THR A 51 -7.30 1.77 -19.12
N ASP A 52 -7.32 2.12 -20.40
CA ASP A 52 -6.16 1.98 -21.28
C ASP A 52 -5.19 3.17 -21.08
N VAL A 53 -4.34 3.10 -20.05
CA VAL A 53 -3.33 4.13 -19.80
C VAL A 53 -2.32 4.29 -20.93
N ASN A 54 -2.16 3.27 -21.79
CA ASN A 54 -1.32 3.38 -22.99
C ASN A 54 -1.92 4.30 -24.07
N ALA A 55 -3.19 4.68 -23.93
CA ALA A 55 -3.81 5.70 -24.78
C ALA A 55 -3.40 7.14 -24.39
N ALA A 56 -2.82 7.33 -23.19
CA ALA A 56 -2.30 8.60 -22.74
C ALA A 56 -1.09 9.02 -23.59
N GLN A 57 -1.01 10.30 -23.94
CA GLN A 57 0.13 10.86 -24.68
C GLN A 57 1.19 11.44 -23.77
N THR A 58 0.80 11.81 -22.57
CA THR A 58 1.65 12.43 -21.55
C THR A 58 1.41 11.74 -20.20
N LEU A 59 2.32 11.97 -19.25
CA LEU A 59 2.13 11.53 -17.87
C LEU A 59 0.87 12.18 -17.25
N ALA A 60 0.62 13.44 -17.56
CA ALA A 60 -0.58 14.17 -17.13
C ALA A 60 -1.88 13.52 -17.63
N ASP A 61 -1.91 13.08 -18.89
CA ASP A 61 -3.06 12.37 -19.43
C ASP A 61 -3.29 11.04 -18.70
N ALA A 62 -2.21 10.31 -18.40
CA ALA A 62 -2.29 9.05 -17.64
C ALA A 62 -2.88 9.28 -16.24
N TRP A 63 -2.42 10.29 -15.50
CA TRP A 63 -2.94 10.61 -14.18
C TRP A 63 -4.39 11.12 -14.24
N THR A 64 -4.79 11.80 -15.31
CA THR A 64 -6.19 12.17 -15.55
C THR A 64 -7.08 10.93 -15.73
N LEU A 65 -6.62 9.94 -16.49
CA LEU A 65 -7.35 8.67 -16.66
C LEU A 65 -7.48 7.92 -15.33
N ILE A 66 -6.41 7.85 -14.55
CA ILE A 66 -6.40 7.24 -13.21
C ILE A 66 -7.37 7.97 -12.27
N ASN A 67 -7.38 9.30 -12.26
CA ASN A 67 -8.32 10.06 -11.45
C ASN A 67 -9.78 9.78 -11.82
N ASN A 68 -10.08 9.56 -13.10
CA ASN A 68 -11.42 9.17 -13.54
C ASN A 68 -11.82 7.80 -12.98
N GLU A 69 -10.87 6.86 -12.80
CA GLU A 69 -11.14 5.59 -12.11
C GLU A 69 -11.48 5.80 -10.63
N LEU A 70 -10.73 6.66 -9.92
CA LEU A 70 -11.05 7.02 -8.53
C LEU A 70 -12.44 7.66 -8.41
N GLN A 71 -12.79 8.57 -9.32
CA GLN A 71 -14.13 9.15 -9.38
C GLN A 71 -15.23 8.11 -9.65
N GLN A 72 -14.93 7.09 -10.46
CA GLN A 72 -15.87 5.98 -10.68
C GLN A 72 -16.02 5.12 -9.44
N ILE A 73 -14.95 4.85 -8.70
CA ILE A 73 -15.01 4.15 -7.40
C ILE A 73 -15.90 4.92 -6.42
N ILE A 74 -15.72 6.24 -6.31
CA ILE A 74 -16.56 7.11 -5.47
C ILE A 74 -18.03 6.98 -5.86
N ASN A 75 -18.34 7.10 -7.15
CA ASN A 75 -19.71 7.01 -7.65
C ASN A 75 -20.37 5.64 -7.38
N ASP A 76 -19.60 4.57 -7.48
CA ASP A 76 -20.10 3.22 -7.25
C ASP A 76 -20.27 2.92 -5.76
N ASN A 77 -19.35 3.39 -4.90
CA ASN A 77 -19.42 3.19 -3.46
C ASN A 77 -20.60 3.94 -2.84
N THR A 78 -20.86 5.19 -3.24
CA THR A 78 -22.01 5.98 -2.82
C THR A 78 -23.36 5.24 -3.02
N LYS A 79 -23.42 4.35 -4.02
CA LYS A 79 -24.64 3.55 -4.32
C LYS A 79 -24.73 2.26 -3.49
N ASN A 80 -23.62 1.70 -3.07
CA ASN A 80 -23.53 0.34 -2.53
C ASN A 80 -23.29 0.25 -1.02
N SER A 81 -22.96 1.36 -0.35
CA SER A 81 -22.72 1.51 1.10
C SER A 81 -22.07 0.29 1.76
N GLY A 82 -20.79 0.13 1.65
CA GLY A 82 -20.15 -0.96 2.38
C GLY A 82 -18.64 -0.92 2.34
N GLY A 83 -17.99 -0.63 3.42
CA GLY A 83 -16.64 -0.83 3.87
C GLY A 83 -15.59 -1.38 2.88
N ASN A 84 -15.57 -0.85 1.68
CA ASN A 84 -14.68 -1.31 0.63
C ASN A 84 -13.23 -0.84 0.90
N ILE A 85 -12.31 -1.61 0.42
CA ILE A 85 -10.89 -1.35 0.48
C ILE A 85 -10.38 -1.17 -0.95
N VAL A 86 -9.53 -0.20 -1.17
CA VAL A 86 -8.88 0.04 -2.45
C VAL A 86 -7.42 -0.36 -2.35
N SER A 87 -6.93 -1.17 -3.30
CA SER A 87 -5.51 -1.45 -3.52
C SER A 87 -5.07 -0.71 -4.77
N PHE A 88 -4.01 0.08 -4.64
CA PHE A 88 -3.54 0.98 -5.69
C PHE A 88 -2.02 0.87 -5.82
N SER A 89 -1.56 0.09 -6.81
CA SER A 89 -0.15 -0.24 -7.01
C SER A 89 0.45 0.56 -8.17
N LEU A 90 0.27 1.88 -8.10
CA LEU A 90 0.79 2.83 -9.11
C LEU A 90 1.31 4.09 -8.42
N GLY A 91 2.46 4.57 -8.84
CA GLY A 91 3.04 5.78 -8.29
C GLY A 91 4.03 6.46 -9.23
N SER A 92 4.37 7.68 -8.89
CA SER A 92 5.42 8.46 -9.53
C SER A 92 6.06 9.39 -8.49
N ALA A 93 7.28 9.86 -8.72
CA ALA A 93 7.85 10.84 -7.82
C ALA A 93 6.97 12.09 -7.73
N GLU A 94 6.80 12.66 -6.51
CA GLU A 94 6.05 13.91 -6.32
C GLU A 94 6.47 15.01 -7.30
N ALA A 95 7.76 15.09 -7.60
CA ALA A 95 8.34 16.11 -8.47
C ALA A 95 7.93 15.98 -9.95
N PHE A 96 7.36 14.86 -10.36
CA PHE A 96 6.96 14.62 -11.76
C PHE A 96 5.51 15.01 -12.04
N LEU A 97 4.73 15.29 -11.00
CA LEU A 97 3.35 15.73 -11.13
C LEU A 97 3.24 17.26 -10.94
N SER A 98 2.33 17.85 -11.66
CA SER A 98 1.97 19.26 -11.45
C SER A 98 1.10 19.44 -10.20
N ASN A 99 1.06 20.65 -9.68
CA ASN A 99 0.18 20.97 -8.53
C ASN A 99 -1.31 20.71 -8.82
N ASP A 100 -1.75 20.88 -10.06
CA ASP A 100 -3.15 20.66 -10.45
C ASP A 100 -3.49 19.16 -10.47
N GLU A 101 -2.58 18.33 -10.96
CA GLU A 101 -2.73 16.86 -10.94
C GLU A 101 -2.79 16.33 -9.48
N ILE A 102 -1.83 16.75 -8.65
CA ILE A 102 -1.79 16.38 -7.23
C ILE A 102 -3.07 16.81 -6.54
N LYS A 103 -3.52 18.07 -6.74
CA LYS A 103 -4.74 18.56 -6.12
C LYS A 103 -5.99 17.78 -6.55
N ALA A 104 -6.09 17.40 -7.82
CA ALA A 104 -7.24 16.64 -8.31
C ALA A 104 -7.30 15.23 -7.70
N LEU A 105 -6.15 14.56 -7.58
CA LEU A 105 -6.02 13.24 -6.96
C LEU A 105 -6.23 13.30 -5.45
N ASP A 106 -5.61 14.26 -4.75
CA ASP A 106 -5.78 14.50 -3.30
C ASP A 106 -7.26 14.68 -2.93
N GLN A 107 -8.02 15.47 -3.71
CA GLN A 107 -9.45 15.59 -3.54
C GLN A 107 -10.21 14.26 -3.68
N SER A 108 -9.81 13.41 -4.61
CA SER A 108 -10.41 12.09 -4.78
C SER A 108 -10.11 11.19 -3.59
N PHE A 109 -8.86 11.16 -3.11
CA PHE A 109 -8.48 10.39 -1.93
C PHE A 109 -9.13 10.92 -0.65
N GLU A 110 -9.26 12.24 -0.50
CA GLU A 110 -10.01 12.85 0.61
C GLU A 110 -11.47 12.38 0.64
N ILE A 111 -12.14 12.35 -0.50
CA ILE A 111 -13.52 11.87 -0.59
C ILE A 111 -13.59 10.37 -0.26
N LEU A 112 -12.70 9.55 -0.82
CA LEU A 112 -12.66 8.11 -0.55
C LEU A 112 -12.48 7.82 0.94
N GLU A 113 -11.59 8.54 1.63
CA GLU A 113 -11.34 8.32 3.06
C GLU A 113 -12.44 8.95 3.93
N LYS A 114 -12.72 10.25 3.78
CA LYS A 114 -13.57 10.99 4.72
C LYS A 114 -15.06 10.86 4.47
N THR A 115 -15.46 10.70 3.22
CA THR A 115 -16.88 10.66 2.84
C THR A 115 -17.36 9.24 2.63
N GLU A 116 -16.59 8.44 1.90
CA GLU A 116 -16.94 7.06 1.57
C GLU A 116 -16.43 6.05 2.61
N HIS A 117 -15.60 6.49 3.56
CA HIS A 117 -15.02 5.68 4.64
C HIS A 117 -14.27 4.45 4.14
N LEU A 118 -13.47 4.62 3.12
CA LEU A 118 -12.62 3.58 2.53
C LEU A 118 -11.20 3.64 3.09
N THR A 119 -10.52 2.50 3.05
CA THR A 119 -9.08 2.46 3.20
C THR A 119 -8.44 2.30 1.84
N VAL A 120 -7.61 3.23 1.44
CA VAL A 120 -6.83 3.17 0.20
C VAL A 120 -5.40 2.80 0.55
N PHE A 121 -4.94 1.63 0.13
CA PHE A 121 -3.54 1.22 0.24
C PHE A 121 -2.80 1.59 -1.04
N VAL A 122 -1.63 2.19 -0.90
CA VAL A 122 -0.79 2.63 -2.02
C VAL A 122 0.64 2.16 -1.80
N ASP A 123 1.25 1.62 -2.83
CA ASP A 123 2.65 1.21 -2.79
C ASP A 123 3.59 2.41 -2.58
N SER A 124 4.60 2.27 -1.74
CA SER A 124 5.52 3.37 -1.43
C SER A 124 6.55 3.61 -2.55
N GLY A 125 6.57 2.74 -3.56
CA GLY A 125 7.52 2.74 -4.65
C GLY A 125 8.73 1.83 -4.40
N ASP A 126 9.46 1.54 -5.48
CA ASP A 126 10.54 0.56 -5.52
C ASP A 126 11.93 1.19 -5.70
N CYS A 127 12.01 2.52 -5.65
CA CYS A 127 13.25 3.27 -5.87
C CYS A 127 13.90 3.78 -4.58
N ALA A 128 13.68 3.07 -3.48
CA ALA A 128 14.25 3.38 -2.17
C ALA A 128 13.92 4.83 -1.73
N ALA A 129 14.89 5.58 -1.20
CA ALA A 129 14.71 6.98 -0.82
C ALA A 129 14.74 7.98 -2.00
N PHE A 130 14.71 7.47 -3.24
CA PHE A 130 14.98 8.24 -4.48
C PHE A 130 13.89 8.00 -5.53
N ALA A 131 12.63 8.33 -5.20
CA ALA A 131 11.48 8.05 -6.07
C ALA A 131 11.60 8.67 -7.49
N ASP A 132 12.44 9.67 -7.69
CA ASP A 132 12.75 10.26 -9.00
C ASP A 132 13.61 9.34 -9.90
N GLY A 133 13.98 8.17 -9.40
CA GLY A 133 14.80 7.20 -10.12
C GLY A 133 16.28 7.56 -10.23
N THR A 134 16.73 8.59 -9.54
CA THR A 134 18.12 9.04 -9.54
C THR A 134 18.67 9.12 -8.12
N TYR A 135 19.99 9.07 -7.95
CA TYR A 135 20.62 9.28 -6.64
C TYR A 135 20.88 10.76 -6.30
N ASN A 136 20.25 11.69 -7.03
CA ASN A 136 20.59 13.09 -6.92
C ASN A 136 19.84 13.82 -5.79
N SER A 137 18.60 13.37 -5.48
CA SER A 137 17.78 14.00 -4.48
C SER A 137 16.88 12.99 -3.75
N LEU A 138 16.75 13.16 -2.45
CA LEU A 138 15.76 12.41 -1.68
C LEU A 138 14.36 12.81 -2.12
N SER A 139 13.54 11.84 -2.44
CA SER A 139 12.18 12.04 -2.95
C SER A 139 11.29 10.87 -2.58
N VAL A 140 9.98 11.10 -2.53
CA VAL A 140 8.96 10.09 -2.24
C VAL A 140 7.99 9.96 -3.39
N SER A 141 7.33 8.80 -3.47
CA SER A 141 6.28 8.56 -4.45
C SER A 141 4.98 9.26 -4.05
N TYR A 142 4.24 9.72 -5.04
CA TYR A 142 2.84 10.09 -4.97
C TYR A 142 2.04 9.08 -5.81
N PRO A 143 0.87 8.57 -5.36
CA PRO A 143 0.10 9.06 -4.22
C PRO A 143 0.44 8.45 -2.83
N ALA A 144 1.51 7.70 -2.69
CA ALA A 144 1.91 7.15 -1.38
C ALA A 144 2.10 8.23 -0.29
N SER A 145 2.52 9.43 -0.66
CA SER A 145 2.71 10.56 0.25
C SER A 145 1.43 11.34 0.57
N ASP A 146 0.31 11.01 -0.05
CA ASP A 146 -0.98 11.61 0.24
C ASP A 146 -1.42 11.32 1.69
N PRO A 147 -1.97 12.31 2.43
CA PRO A 147 -2.39 12.11 3.81
C PRO A 147 -3.67 11.25 3.97
N TYR A 148 -4.37 10.96 2.89
CA TYR A 148 -5.62 10.19 2.91
C TYR A 148 -5.45 8.72 2.53
N VAL A 149 -4.21 8.27 2.30
CA VAL A 149 -3.89 6.88 1.95
C VAL A 149 -2.97 6.22 2.97
N VAL A 150 -2.96 4.90 2.99
CA VAL A 150 -1.99 4.09 3.72
C VAL A 150 -0.85 3.73 2.77
N SER A 151 0.32 4.28 3.01
CA SER A 151 1.53 3.99 2.25
C SER A 151 2.15 2.67 2.68
N VAL A 152 2.41 1.77 1.74
CA VAL A 152 2.87 0.40 1.98
C VAL A 152 4.27 0.19 1.44
N GLY A 153 5.23 -0.03 2.33
CA GLY A 153 6.62 -0.33 2.01
C GLY A 153 6.91 -1.82 1.85
N GLY A 154 8.16 -2.14 1.63
CA GLY A 154 8.63 -3.49 1.35
C GLY A 154 9.71 -4.01 2.29
N THR A 155 9.62 -5.31 2.60
CA THR A 155 10.62 -6.05 3.37
C THR A 155 11.10 -7.28 2.62
N ILE A 156 12.20 -7.86 3.10
CA ILE A 156 12.71 -9.15 2.62
C ILE A 156 12.84 -10.14 3.77
N LEU A 157 12.57 -11.41 3.49
CA LEU A 157 12.86 -12.51 4.40
C LEU A 157 14.26 -13.06 4.15
N GLY A 158 15.06 -13.13 5.19
CA GLY A 158 16.39 -13.73 5.17
C GLY A 158 16.53 -14.84 6.19
N ALA A 159 17.63 -15.59 6.10
CA ALA A 159 17.99 -16.58 7.10
C ALA A 159 18.80 -15.91 8.22
N GLY A 160 18.24 -15.91 9.43
CA GLY A 160 18.97 -15.48 10.60
C GLY A 160 20.02 -16.49 11.05
N SER A 161 20.99 -16.04 11.86
CA SER A 161 22.09 -16.86 12.39
C SER A 161 21.61 -18.06 13.24
N SER A 162 20.39 -18.02 13.75
CA SER A 162 19.76 -19.09 14.51
C SER A 162 18.95 -20.08 13.67
N GLY A 163 18.96 -19.94 12.33
CA GLY A 163 18.12 -20.71 11.42
C GLY A 163 16.65 -20.28 11.40
N ARG A 164 16.27 -19.22 12.14
CA ARG A 164 14.95 -18.59 12.04
C ARG A 164 14.96 -17.58 10.93
N SER A 165 13.84 -17.44 10.23
CA SER A 165 13.64 -16.33 9.31
C SER A 165 13.72 -15.01 10.08
N VAL A 166 14.43 -14.06 9.53
CA VAL A 166 14.48 -12.66 9.98
C VAL A 166 14.01 -11.79 8.84
N GLU A 167 13.45 -10.67 9.18
CA GLU A 167 12.90 -9.73 8.22
C GLU A 167 13.73 -8.45 8.24
N PHE A 168 14.03 -7.92 7.06
CA PHE A 168 14.83 -6.72 6.87
C PHE A 168 14.08 -5.75 5.98
N ALA A 169 14.38 -4.45 6.10
CA ALA A 169 13.97 -3.49 5.10
C ALA A 169 14.50 -3.92 3.72
N TRP A 170 13.67 -3.82 2.69
CA TRP A 170 14.08 -4.17 1.35
C TRP A 170 15.07 -3.17 0.77
N SER A 171 16.26 -3.66 0.44
CA SER A 171 17.28 -2.93 -0.32
C SER A 171 18.15 -3.95 -1.07
N ASP A 172 18.45 -3.69 -2.32
CA ASP A 172 19.30 -4.57 -3.13
C ASP A 172 20.76 -4.12 -3.19
N GLY A 173 21.10 -3.10 -2.39
CA GLY A 173 22.44 -2.56 -2.32
C GLY A 173 22.73 -1.41 -3.30
N SER A 174 23.90 -0.82 -3.18
CA SER A 174 24.16 0.57 -3.57
C SER A 174 24.86 0.79 -4.93
N ASN A 175 24.79 -0.08 -5.92
CA ASN A 175 25.57 0.08 -7.15
C ASN A 175 24.78 0.45 -8.41
N HIS A 176 23.54 0.92 -8.25
CA HIS A 176 22.71 1.28 -9.39
C HIS A 176 22.86 2.76 -9.77
N LYS A 177 22.86 3.03 -11.07
CA LYS A 177 22.90 4.40 -11.60
C LYS A 177 21.52 4.97 -11.88
N SER A 178 20.52 4.10 -11.95
CA SER A 178 19.11 4.44 -12.18
C SER A 178 18.20 3.34 -11.64
N CYS A 179 16.99 3.68 -11.26
CA CYS A 179 15.98 2.74 -10.78
C CYS A 179 15.22 2.12 -11.95
N GLU A 180 15.84 1.19 -12.67
CA GLU A 180 15.21 0.51 -13.81
C GLU A 180 14.45 -0.76 -13.41
N ASN A 181 14.83 -1.40 -12.29
CA ASN A 181 14.27 -2.68 -11.86
C ASN A 181 13.92 -2.74 -10.35
N GLY A 182 13.78 -1.57 -9.71
CA GLY A 182 13.60 -1.46 -8.28
C GLY A 182 14.90 -1.64 -7.49
N TRP A 183 15.14 -0.78 -6.50
CA TRP A 183 16.33 -0.88 -5.62
C TRP A 183 15.98 -1.22 -4.20
N GLY A 184 14.77 -0.95 -3.80
CA GLY A 184 14.34 -1.13 -2.43
C GLY A 184 13.08 -0.36 -2.10
N THR A 185 12.63 -0.54 -0.88
CA THR A 185 11.40 0.04 -0.35
C THR A 185 11.40 1.57 -0.42
N GLY A 186 10.39 2.14 -1.04
CA GLY A 186 10.19 3.59 -1.06
C GLY A 186 9.94 4.13 0.34
N GLY A 187 10.51 5.30 0.62
CA GLY A 187 10.30 5.93 1.92
C GLY A 187 11.11 7.19 2.10
N GLY A 188 10.55 8.12 2.88
CA GLY A 188 11.16 9.43 3.11
C GLY A 188 10.18 10.47 3.60
N VAL A 189 10.48 11.72 3.31
CA VAL A 189 9.71 12.89 3.74
C VAL A 189 9.11 13.59 2.51
N SER A 190 7.80 13.79 2.51
CA SER A 190 7.10 14.54 1.47
C SER A 190 7.61 15.97 1.35
N GLY A 191 7.74 16.44 0.12
CA GLY A 191 8.01 17.85 -0.18
C GLY A 191 6.75 18.70 -0.25
N LEU A 192 5.58 18.09 -0.26
CA LEU A 192 4.29 18.73 -0.57
C LEU A 192 3.33 18.74 0.63
N PHE A 193 3.14 17.60 1.28
CA PHE A 193 2.12 17.43 2.31
C PHE A 193 2.68 17.67 3.71
N LYS A 194 1.92 18.40 4.51
CA LYS A 194 2.20 18.52 5.94
C LYS A 194 1.97 17.18 6.66
N GLN A 195 2.71 16.96 7.73
CA GLN A 195 2.47 15.80 8.60
C GLN A 195 1.05 15.86 9.15
N PRO A 196 0.24 14.82 8.93
CA PRO A 196 -1.10 14.74 9.51
C PRO A 196 -1.03 14.61 11.05
N ASP A 197 -2.04 15.12 11.73
CA ASP A 197 -2.12 15.06 13.21
C ASP A 197 -2.15 13.63 13.73
N TRP A 198 -2.64 12.69 12.94
CA TRP A 198 -2.68 11.28 13.29
C TRP A 198 -1.32 10.57 13.17
N GLN A 199 -0.36 11.11 12.41
CA GLN A 199 0.96 10.50 12.23
C GLN A 199 1.83 10.74 13.46
N THR A 200 1.59 9.94 14.51
CA THR A 200 2.23 10.08 15.83
C THR A 200 2.69 8.72 16.36
N GLY A 201 3.62 8.72 17.29
CA GLY A 201 4.13 7.52 17.93
C GLY A 201 5.64 7.46 18.01
N ALA A 202 6.14 6.34 18.56
CA ALA A 202 7.58 6.11 18.68
C ALA A 202 8.24 6.07 17.30
N GLY A 203 9.34 6.79 17.12
CA GLY A 203 10.10 6.87 15.87
C GLY A 203 9.62 7.96 14.89
N VAL A 204 8.35 8.38 14.92
CA VAL A 204 7.80 9.36 13.98
C VAL A 204 8.50 10.71 14.10
N LYS A 205 8.77 11.16 15.31
CA LYS A 205 9.58 12.37 15.54
C LYS A 205 11.06 12.00 15.62
N ASN A 206 11.82 12.34 14.60
CA ASN A 206 13.23 11.99 14.47
C ASN A 206 14.05 13.16 13.84
N GLN A 207 15.34 12.95 13.61
CA GLN A 207 16.24 13.98 13.09
C GLN A 207 15.91 14.47 11.66
N TYR A 208 15.13 13.71 10.89
CA TYR A 208 14.75 14.06 9.52
C TYR A 208 13.34 14.70 9.46
N SER A 209 12.58 14.60 10.55
CA SER A 209 11.21 15.16 10.63
C SER A 209 11.23 16.67 10.47
N ARG A 210 10.43 17.19 9.53
CA ARG A 210 10.32 18.62 9.22
C ARG A 210 8.88 19.11 9.32
N GLY A 211 8.02 18.38 10.03
CA GLY A 211 6.57 18.68 10.08
C GLY A 211 5.87 18.40 8.76
N MET A 212 6.46 17.52 7.94
CA MET A 212 5.91 17.05 6.67
C MET A 212 5.52 15.57 6.79
N ARG A 213 4.61 15.12 5.93
CA ARG A 213 4.17 13.72 5.81
C ARG A 213 5.39 12.82 5.59
N GLN A 214 5.42 11.71 6.30
CA GLN A 214 6.50 10.73 6.28
C GLN A 214 5.96 9.38 5.83
N VAL A 215 6.64 8.69 4.95
CA VAL A 215 6.24 7.41 4.36
C VAL A 215 7.36 6.38 4.43
N PRO A 216 7.03 5.06 4.46
CA PRO A 216 5.69 4.45 4.42
C PRO A 216 4.99 4.46 5.80
N ASP A 217 3.72 4.06 5.84
CA ASP A 217 3.00 3.86 7.11
C ASP A 217 3.25 2.46 7.66
N VAL A 218 3.21 1.48 6.80
CA VAL A 218 3.39 0.05 7.10
C VAL A 218 4.20 -0.63 6.00
N SER A 219 4.60 -1.87 6.21
CA SER A 219 5.33 -2.67 5.20
C SER A 219 4.88 -4.12 5.18
N GLY A 220 5.35 -4.84 4.18
CA GLY A 220 5.18 -6.29 4.06
C GLY A 220 6.22 -6.89 3.12
N ILE A 221 6.19 -8.20 2.94
CA ILE A 221 7.16 -8.92 2.10
C ILE A 221 7.03 -8.46 0.65
N ALA A 222 8.11 -7.91 0.10
CA ALA A 222 8.19 -7.38 -1.25
C ALA A 222 9.00 -8.25 -2.22
N LEU A 223 9.71 -9.26 -1.72
CA LEU A 223 10.54 -10.13 -2.55
C LEU A 223 10.07 -11.57 -2.53
N GLY A 224 10.23 -12.24 -3.68
CA GLY A 224 9.92 -13.65 -3.79
C GLY A 224 8.42 -13.96 -3.97
N LEU A 225 7.62 -12.95 -4.31
CA LEU A 225 6.20 -13.12 -4.55
C LEU A 225 5.96 -13.96 -5.80
N GLN A 226 4.98 -14.86 -5.72
CA GLN A 226 4.67 -15.78 -6.81
C GLN A 226 3.47 -15.27 -7.61
N LEU A 227 3.66 -15.11 -8.90
CA LEU A 227 2.63 -14.68 -9.87
C LEU A 227 2.40 -15.77 -10.91
N TYR A 228 1.14 -16.10 -11.17
CA TYR A 228 0.76 -16.97 -12.28
C TYR A 228 0.24 -16.15 -13.46
N TYR A 229 1.09 -15.94 -14.45
CA TYR A 229 0.76 -15.11 -15.61
C TYR A 229 1.02 -15.85 -16.92
N SER A 230 0.09 -15.77 -17.87
CA SER A 230 0.19 -16.40 -19.19
C SER A 230 0.56 -17.89 -19.15
N GLY A 231 0.01 -18.63 -18.17
CA GLY A 231 0.21 -20.07 -18.06
C GLY A 231 1.51 -20.50 -17.37
N LYS A 232 2.26 -19.60 -16.77
CA LYS A 232 3.54 -19.86 -16.10
C LYS A 232 3.59 -19.16 -14.75
N TRP A 233 4.39 -19.71 -13.84
CA TRP A 233 4.77 -19.08 -12.60
C TRP A 233 5.97 -18.17 -12.79
N TYR A 234 5.91 -17.00 -12.20
CA TYR A 234 7.00 -16.03 -12.12
C TYR A 234 7.23 -15.66 -10.67
N THR A 235 8.48 -15.36 -10.36
CA THR A 235 8.85 -14.71 -9.09
C THR A 235 9.01 -13.23 -9.38
N ILE A 236 8.31 -12.40 -8.64
CA ILE A 236 8.36 -10.95 -8.79
C ILE A 236 8.68 -10.28 -7.45
N ASN A 237 9.16 -9.07 -7.54
CA ASN A 237 9.53 -8.24 -6.41
C ASN A 237 8.90 -6.86 -6.61
N GLY A 238 8.58 -6.18 -5.50
CA GLY A 238 8.05 -4.82 -5.53
C GLY A 238 7.08 -4.55 -4.38
N THR A 239 6.98 -3.30 -4.00
CA THR A 239 5.99 -2.81 -3.02
C THR A 239 4.57 -2.94 -3.56
N SER A 240 4.40 -2.99 -4.88
CA SER A 240 3.14 -3.30 -5.54
C SER A 240 2.51 -4.62 -5.07
N GLY A 241 3.32 -5.63 -4.75
CA GLY A 241 2.78 -6.90 -4.25
C GLY A 241 2.41 -6.87 -2.77
N THR A 242 3.05 -6.01 -1.97
CA THR A 242 2.72 -5.85 -0.53
C THR A 242 1.43 -5.08 -0.31
N THR A 243 1.09 -4.19 -1.21
CA THR A 243 -0.12 -3.36 -1.16
C THR A 243 -1.40 -4.19 -1.15
N PRO A 244 -1.65 -5.10 -2.11
CA PRO A 244 -2.81 -5.99 -2.08
C PRO A 244 -2.77 -7.01 -0.93
N ILE A 245 -1.59 -7.37 -0.40
CA ILE A 245 -1.48 -8.21 0.81
C ILE A 245 -2.09 -7.49 2.01
N TRP A 246 -1.78 -6.21 2.23
CA TRP A 246 -2.40 -5.42 3.28
C TRP A 246 -3.90 -5.22 3.05
N ALA A 247 -4.31 -4.97 1.81
CA ALA A 247 -5.72 -4.84 1.45
C ALA A 247 -6.50 -6.13 1.77
N ALA A 248 -5.96 -7.28 1.44
CA ALA A 248 -6.54 -8.58 1.78
C ALA A 248 -6.62 -8.81 3.29
N GLY A 249 -5.54 -8.51 4.03
CA GLY A 249 -5.50 -8.59 5.48
C GLY A 249 -6.56 -7.72 6.14
N MET A 250 -6.71 -6.48 5.68
CA MET A 250 -7.73 -5.55 6.18
C MET A 250 -9.15 -6.01 5.85
N ALA A 251 -9.36 -6.64 4.69
CA ALA A 251 -10.66 -7.23 4.34
C ALA A 251 -11.07 -8.32 5.33
N LEU A 252 -10.15 -9.22 5.71
CA LEU A 252 -10.39 -10.26 6.72
C LEU A 252 -10.64 -9.66 8.12
N VAL A 253 -9.88 -8.63 8.49
CA VAL A 253 -10.09 -7.91 9.76
C VAL A 253 -11.48 -7.28 9.80
N ASN A 254 -11.88 -6.58 8.72
CA ASN A 254 -13.19 -5.95 8.63
C ASN A 254 -14.33 -6.97 8.60
N GLU A 255 -14.17 -8.11 7.95
CA GLU A 255 -15.16 -9.20 8.01
C GLU A 255 -15.41 -9.61 9.46
N GLY A 256 -14.35 -9.88 10.23
CA GLY A 256 -14.46 -10.25 11.64
C GLY A 256 -15.11 -9.16 12.50
N LEU A 257 -14.77 -7.90 12.30
CA LEU A 257 -15.35 -6.76 13.02
C LEU A 257 -16.84 -6.57 12.70
N ILE A 258 -17.22 -6.68 11.43
CA ILE A 258 -18.64 -6.58 11.02
C ILE A 258 -19.45 -7.70 11.67
N GLN A 259 -18.95 -8.94 11.64
CA GLN A 259 -19.63 -10.09 12.21
C GLN A 259 -19.77 -10.01 13.73
N GLN A 260 -18.77 -9.47 14.44
CA GLN A 260 -18.74 -9.53 15.91
C GLN A 260 -19.13 -8.21 16.59
N ALA A 261 -18.92 -7.07 15.94
CA ALA A 261 -19.15 -5.75 16.51
C ALA A 261 -20.05 -4.84 15.65
N GLY A 262 -20.40 -5.25 14.43
CA GLY A 262 -21.23 -4.45 13.53
C GLY A 262 -20.55 -3.18 12.99
N VAL A 263 -19.22 -3.10 13.08
CA VAL A 263 -18.42 -1.96 12.63
C VAL A 263 -17.29 -2.44 11.74
N TYR A 264 -16.60 -1.52 11.07
CA TYR A 264 -15.37 -1.79 10.35
C TYR A 264 -14.38 -0.64 10.56
N GLY A 265 -13.10 -0.93 10.36
CA GLY A 265 -12.03 0.06 10.40
C GLY A 265 -11.73 0.63 9.03
N TYR A 266 -11.36 1.90 8.96
CA TYR A 266 -10.97 2.56 7.73
C TYR A 266 -9.97 3.71 7.95
N GLY A 267 -9.33 4.15 6.88
CA GLY A 267 -8.45 5.29 6.80
C GLY A 267 -7.05 5.08 7.41
N PRO A 268 -6.09 5.95 7.08
CA PRO A 268 -4.69 5.82 7.51
C PRO A 268 -4.49 6.08 9.00
N SER A 269 -5.30 6.92 9.63
CA SER A 269 -5.22 7.24 11.06
C SER A 269 -5.38 6.02 11.95
N LEU A 270 -6.18 5.03 11.50
CA LEU A 270 -6.45 3.79 12.22
C LEU A 270 -5.16 3.03 12.57
N PHE A 271 -4.20 3.00 11.68
CA PHE A 271 -2.95 2.25 11.83
C PHE A 271 -2.12 2.80 13.00
N TYR A 272 -2.05 4.12 13.13
CA TYR A 272 -1.36 4.80 14.22
C TYR A 272 -2.13 4.72 15.55
N VAL A 273 -3.46 4.76 15.50
CA VAL A 273 -4.30 4.51 16.69
C VAL A 273 -4.04 3.09 17.24
N ILE A 274 -4.00 2.08 16.38
CA ILE A 274 -3.69 0.69 16.77
C ILE A 274 -2.28 0.59 17.37
N ALA A 275 -1.27 1.18 16.72
CA ALA A 275 0.10 1.17 17.22
C ALA A 275 0.23 1.81 18.62
N ASN A 276 -0.43 2.96 18.81
CA ASN A 276 -0.37 3.73 20.07
C ASN A 276 -1.25 3.15 21.19
N ASN A 277 -2.19 2.24 20.90
CA ASN A 277 -3.10 1.62 21.86
C ASN A 277 -2.97 0.10 21.93
N SER A 278 -1.79 -0.43 21.65
CA SER A 278 -1.55 -1.87 21.54
C SER A 278 -1.72 -2.65 22.86
N ASN A 279 -1.60 -1.99 24.04
CA ASN A 279 -1.86 -2.57 25.36
C ASN A 279 -1.16 -3.92 25.61
N GLY A 280 0.12 -4.02 25.18
CA GLY A 280 0.92 -5.25 25.32
C GLY A 280 0.72 -6.26 24.20
N LYS A 281 -0.10 -5.98 23.21
CA LYS A 281 -0.18 -6.72 21.93
C LYS A 281 0.90 -6.22 20.98
N HIS A 282 1.16 -6.98 19.94
CA HIS A 282 2.14 -6.65 18.91
C HIS A 282 1.46 -6.64 17.53
N PRO A 283 0.66 -5.60 17.22
CA PRO A 283 -0.07 -5.53 15.94
C PRO A 283 0.85 -5.43 14.73
N TYR A 284 2.09 -5.04 14.97
CA TYR A 284 3.15 -4.96 13.95
C TYR A 284 4.40 -5.67 14.45
N TYR A 285 5.13 -6.29 13.52
CA TYR A 285 6.50 -6.71 13.73
C TYR A 285 7.41 -5.54 13.36
N ASP A 286 8.07 -4.97 14.35
CA ASP A 286 9.00 -3.85 14.21
C ASP A 286 10.28 -4.32 13.51
N ILE A 287 10.59 -3.75 12.34
CA ILE A 287 11.75 -4.12 11.52
C ILE A 287 12.88 -3.14 11.83
N THR A 288 13.93 -3.64 12.45
CA THR A 288 15.04 -2.81 12.95
C THR A 288 16.34 -2.94 12.16
N ASP A 289 16.35 -3.79 11.14
CA ASP A 289 17.52 -4.11 10.33
C ASP A 289 17.30 -3.78 8.85
N GLY A 290 18.36 -3.30 8.21
CA GLY A 290 18.36 -2.89 6.80
C GLY A 290 18.23 -1.37 6.64
N ASP A 291 18.06 -0.97 5.40
CA ASP A 291 17.88 0.44 5.00
C ASP A 291 17.15 0.53 3.64
N ASN A 292 16.83 1.75 3.21
CA ASN A 292 16.37 2.02 1.86
C ASN A 292 17.38 2.89 1.08
N LEU A 293 18.64 2.54 1.15
CA LEU A 293 19.80 3.21 0.56
C LEU A 293 20.16 4.58 1.16
N TYR A 294 19.34 5.11 2.06
CA TYR A 294 19.61 6.36 2.78
C TYR A 294 19.15 6.31 4.24
N TYR A 295 17.91 6.01 4.48
CA TYR A 295 17.36 5.89 5.82
C TYR A 295 17.57 4.47 6.34
N LYS A 296 17.97 4.36 7.61
CA LYS A 296 18.13 3.07 8.29
C LYS A 296 16.86 2.66 9.01
N ALA A 297 16.57 1.38 8.99
CA ALA A 297 15.56 0.79 9.86
C ALA A 297 15.97 0.98 11.33
N ALA A 298 15.00 1.22 12.20
CA ALA A 298 15.22 1.54 13.60
C ALA A 298 14.00 1.14 14.43
N LYS A 299 14.14 1.11 15.74
CA LYS A 299 13.04 0.78 16.64
C LYS A 299 11.89 1.80 16.56
N GLY A 300 10.68 1.30 16.44
CA GLY A 300 9.46 2.06 16.23
C GLY A 300 9.30 2.45 14.76
N TRP A 301 8.49 3.45 14.47
CA TRP A 301 8.30 3.91 13.10
C TRP A 301 9.62 4.39 12.47
N ASP A 302 9.92 3.97 11.25
CA ASP A 302 11.06 4.43 10.47
C ASP A 302 10.73 4.59 8.98
N TYR A 303 11.65 5.21 8.21
CA TYR A 303 11.44 5.54 6.80
C TYR A 303 11.50 4.33 5.86
N PRO A 304 12.28 3.25 6.12
CA PRO A 304 12.23 2.05 5.31
C PRO A 304 10.96 1.23 5.46
N THR A 305 10.40 1.11 6.69
CA THR A 305 9.38 0.10 6.97
C THR A 305 8.12 0.61 7.71
N GLY A 306 8.06 1.91 8.02
CA GLY A 306 6.93 2.46 8.74
C GLY A 306 6.77 1.86 10.13
N LEU A 307 5.55 1.49 10.48
CA LEU A 307 5.22 0.79 11.74
C LEU A 307 5.66 -0.68 11.73
N GLY A 308 6.15 -1.20 10.59
CA GLY A 308 6.55 -2.59 10.41
C GLY A 308 5.55 -3.44 9.65
N THR A 309 5.72 -4.77 9.74
CA THR A 309 4.92 -5.76 9.01
C THR A 309 3.78 -6.32 9.85
N PRO A 310 2.70 -6.84 9.25
CA PRO A 310 1.46 -7.10 9.98
C PRO A 310 1.51 -8.34 10.86
N ASN A 311 1.05 -8.22 12.10
CA ASN A 311 0.51 -9.31 12.89
C ASN A 311 -1.02 -9.18 12.90
N MET A 312 -1.68 -9.73 11.90
CA MET A 312 -3.12 -9.54 11.69
C MET A 312 -3.98 -10.01 12.85
N VAL A 313 -3.53 -11.00 13.64
CA VAL A 313 -4.25 -11.48 14.83
C VAL A 313 -4.24 -10.40 15.92
N ASP A 314 -3.10 -9.85 16.25
CA ASP A 314 -3.01 -8.80 17.26
C ASP A 314 -3.59 -7.49 16.73
N PHE A 315 -3.45 -7.19 15.45
CA PHE A 315 -4.08 -6.05 14.79
C PHE A 315 -5.61 -6.09 14.97
N TYR A 316 -6.23 -7.22 14.63
CA TYR A 316 -7.66 -7.45 14.86
C TYR A 316 -8.04 -7.31 16.33
N ASN A 317 -7.30 -7.96 17.25
CA ASN A 317 -7.62 -7.94 18.67
C ASN A 317 -7.56 -6.53 19.28
N VAL A 318 -6.58 -5.71 18.88
CA VAL A 318 -6.50 -4.30 19.32
C VAL A 318 -7.68 -3.52 18.78
N LEU A 319 -7.97 -3.66 17.50
CA LEU A 319 -9.06 -2.92 16.85
C LEU A 319 -10.42 -3.32 17.39
N TYR A 320 -10.66 -4.62 17.61
CA TYR A 320 -11.89 -5.12 18.23
C TYR A 320 -12.06 -4.57 19.65
N ALA A 321 -10.99 -4.57 20.46
CA ALA A 321 -11.04 -3.99 21.79
C ALA A 321 -11.39 -2.48 21.76
N LEU A 322 -10.78 -1.71 20.83
CA LEU A 322 -11.10 -0.29 20.66
C LEU A 322 -12.55 -0.06 20.23
N ALA A 323 -13.07 -0.91 19.35
CA ALA A 323 -14.44 -0.81 18.85
C ALA A 323 -15.52 -1.19 19.89
N THR A 324 -15.16 -1.97 20.93
CA THR A 324 -16.10 -2.51 21.93
C THR A 324 -15.95 -1.91 23.33
N GLN A 325 -15.09 -0.93 23.53
CA GLN A 325 -14.86 -0.24 24.82
C GLN A 325 -15.92 0.83 25.16
N HIS A 326 -17.18 0.69 24.69
CA HIS A 326 -18.28 1.64 24.98
C HIS A 326 -19.32 1.08 25.91
#